data_f26f5c57f2c4fabdac9b8604ffbd539c
#
_entry.id   f26f5c57f2c4fabdac9b8604ffbd539c
#
_cell.length_a   1.000
_cell.length_b   1.000
_cell.length_c   1.000
_cell.angle_alpha   90.00
_cell.angle_beta   90.00
_cell.angle_gamma   90.00
#
_symmetry.space_group_name_H-M   'P 1'
#
loop_
_entity.id
_entity.type
_entity.pdbx_description
1 polymer ?
#
loop_
_entity_poly.entity_id
_entity_poly.type
_entity_poly.pdbx_seq_one_letter_code
_entity_poly.pdbx_strand_id
1 'polypeptide(L)'
;MKHIDILNTLNYRIKRLTSFKETISYVESNNNSIKNEIENKEEELKTIQQSGIYYKKSQDILYEKSIGALKELINSALKFIFYDKNYEIIINLEDKRGTKNLSFGLKDLDNEFEVNLKNGCGNGIRSVVSAILNLFVILSKDSNILILDEKYSYLSSDYIEPFFIFLSKMCIERNLRIVIITHDPRFIDRKSVV
;
A
#
# COMPACT_ATOMS: atom_id res chain seq x y z
N MET A 1 48.02 -41.39 65.49
CA MET A 1 47.50 -40.06 65.18
C MET A 1 47.72 -39.63 63.72
N LYS A 2 48.90 -39.65 63.16
CA LYS A 2 49.21 -39.18 61.78
C LYS A 2 48.40 -39.82 60.60
N HIS A 3 48.05 -41.12 60.71
CA HIS A 3 47.32 -41.84 59.66
C HIS A 3 45.80 -41.36 59.52
N ILE A 4 45.15 -41.01 60.57
CA ILE A 4 43.79 -40.57 60.60
C ILE A 4 43.66 -39.15 59.95
N ASP A 5 44.64 -38.28 60.20
CA ASP A 5 44.68 -36.95 59.61
C ASP A 5 44.89 -36.98 58.09
N ILE A 6 45.68 -37.92 57.60
CA ILE A 6 45.91 -38.14 56.14
C ILE A 6 44.65 -38.68 55.48
N LEU A 7 43.94 -39.61 56.12
CA LEU A 7 42.65 -40.13 55.62
C LEU A 7 41.56 -39.06 55.55
N ASN A 8 41.43 -38.22 56.55
CA ASN A 8 40.50 -37.11 56.59
C ASN A 8 40.78 -36.05 55.49
N THR A 9 42.08 -35.77 55.28
CA THR A 9 42.50 -34.84 54.22
C THR A 9 42.21 -35.41 52.83
N LEU A 10 42.43 -36.69 52.61
CA LEU A 10 42.14 -37.41 51.36
C LEU A 10 40.62 -37.40 51.10
N ASN A 11 39.79 -37.74 52.08
CA ASN A 11 38.35 -37.75 51.96
C ASN A 11 37.80 -36.34 51.65
N TYR A 12 38.37 -35.31 52.24
CA TYR A 12 38.01 -33.93 51.95
C TYR A 12 38.35 -33.57 50.49
N ARG A 13 39.52 -33.93 50.02
CA ARG A 13 39.94 -33.70 48.61
C ARG A 13 39.05 -34.45 47.64
N ILE A 14 38.71 -35.71 47.91
CA ILE A 14 37.83 -36.53 47.07
C ILE A 14 36.42 -35.85 46.99
N LYS A 15 35.83 -35.48 48.12
CA LYS A 15 34.57 -34.77 48.14
C LYS A 15 34.59 -33.49 47.27
N ARG A 16 35.66 -32.73 47.38
CA ARG A 16 35.81 -31.50 46.64
C ARG A 16 35.94 -31.75 45.12
N LEU A 17 36.71 -32.78 44.72
CA LEU A 17 36.85 -33.20 43.34
C LEU A 17 35.52 -33.71 42.75
N THR A 18 34.71 -34.44 43.52
CA THR A 18 33.40 -34.92 43.11
C THR A 18 32.45 -33.76 42.89
N SER A 19 32.41 -32.80 43.79
CA SER A 19 31.57 -31.57 43.66
C SER A 19 31.99 -30.73 42.44
N PHE A 20 33.29 -30.58 42.17
CA PHE A 20 33.73 -29.90 40.94
C PHE A 20 33.32 -30.64 39.67
N LYS A 21 33.40 -31.97 39.66
CA LYS A 21 32.98 -32.78 38.52
C LYS A 21 31.49 -32.65 38.24
N GLU A 22 30.65 -32.64 39.28
CA GLU A 22 29.21 -32.41 39.19
C GLU A 22 28.90 -31.00 38.65
N THR A 23 29.64 -29.98 39.13
CA THR A 23 29.48 -28.61 38.64
C THR A 23 29.85 -28.48 37.16
N ILE A 24 30.96 -29.13 36.74
CA ILE A 24 31.38 -29.12 35.33
C ILE A 24 30.32 -29.78 34.45
N SER A 25 29.85 -30.98 34.85
CA SER A 25 28.77 -31.67 34.09
C SER A 25 27.49 -30.87 33.97
N TYR A 26 27.10 -30.16 35.04
CA TYR A 26 25.94 -29.26 35.00
C TYR A 26 26.15 -28.09 34.04
N VAL A 27 27.33 -27.46 34.08
CA VAL A 27 27.65 -26.34 33.18
C VAL A 27 27.69 -26.80 31.72
N GLU A 28 28.26 -27.96 31.44
CA GLU A 28 28.30 -28.54 30.10
C GLU A 28 26.89 -28.84 29.57
N SER A 29 26.04 -29.44 30.40
CA SER A 29 24.62 -29.69 30.03
C SER A 29 23.86 -28.42 29.74
N ASN A 30 24.06 -27.42 30.60
CA ASN A 30 23.41 -26.12 30.42
C ASN A 30 23.89 -25.37 29.16
N ASN A 31 25.20 -25.42 28.89
CA ASN A 31 25.78 -24.87 27.67
C ASN A 31 25.24 -25.53 26.38
N ASN A 32 25.04 -26.84 26.41
CA ASN A 32 24.45 -27.56 25.27
C ASN A 32 22.99 -27.19 25.06
N SER A 33 22.22 -27.04 26.15
CA SER A 33 20.84 -26.57 26.07
C SER A 33 20.74 -25.15 25.47
N ILE A 34 21.59 -24.22 25.94
CA ILE A 34 21.63 -22.84 25.42
C ILE A 34 22.06 -22.84 23.94
N LYS A 35 23.03 -23.68 23.52
CA LYS A 35 23.38 -23.76 22.11
C LYS A 35 22.22 -24.20 21.23
N ASN A 36 21.49 -25.22 21.65
CA ASN A 36 20.29 -25.67 20.92
C ASN A 36 19.19 -24.60 20.83
N GLU A 37 19.02 -23.84 21.92
CA GLU A 37 18.08 -22.71 21.90
C GLU A 37 18.51 -21.60 20.93
N ILE A 38 19.81 -21.30 20.88
CA ILE A 38 20.36 -20.31 19.93
C ILE A 38 20.13 -20.77 18.49
N GLU A 39 20.47 -22.03 18.16
CA GLU A 39 20.25 -22.57 16.82
C GLU A 39 18.78 -22.50 16.40
N ASN A 40 17.86 -22.90 17.28
CA ASN A 40 16.42 -22.79 17.00
C ASN A 40 15.97 -21.34 16.78
N LYS A 41 16.47 -20.39 17.56
CA LYS A 41 16.16 -18.97 17.41
C LYS A 41 16.73 -18.37 16.13
N GLU A 42 17.89 -18.81 15.70
CA GLU A 42 18.49 -18.41 14.42
C GLU A 42 17.67 -18.92 13.24
N GLU A 43 17.13 -20.13 13.29
CA GLU A 43 16.22 -20.67 12.26
C GLU A 43 14.89 -19.94 12.22
N GLU A 44 14.29 -19.66 13.39
CA GLU A 44 13.08 -18.83 13.49
C GLU A 44 13.32 -17.44 12.87
N LEU A 45 14.42 -16.80 13.22
CA LEU A 45 14.78 -15.47 12.70
C LEU A 45 14.92 -15.48 11.17
N LYS A 46 15.60 -16.48 10.63
CA LYS A 46 15.75 -16.65 9.18
C LYS A 46 14.40 -16.82 8.46
N THR A 47 13.49 -17.58 9.06
CA THR A 47 12.15 -17.80 8.53
C THR A 47 11.34 -16.51 8.53
N ILE A 48 11.41 -15.72 9.62
CA ILE A 48 10.74 -14.42 9.72
C ILE A 48 11.30 -13.44 8.69
N GLN A 49 12.62 -13.39 8.52
CA GLN A 49 13.25 -12.52 7.52
C GLN A 49 12.82 -12.87 6.10
N GLN A 50 12.81 -14.16 5.75
CA GLN A 50 12.33 -14.61 4.44
C GLN A 50 10.87 -14.26 4.22
N SER A 51 10.01 -14.50 5.21
CA SER A 51 8.59 -14.13 5.15
C SER A 51 8.40 -12.63 4.94
N GLY A 52 9.20 -11.78 5.60
CA GLY A 52 9.20 -10.33 5.40
C GLY A 52 9.54 -9.92 3.97
N ILE A 53 10.52 -10.58 3.35
CA ILE A 53 10.90 -10.33 1.96
C ILE A 53 9.76 -10.70 1.00
N TYR A 54 9.13 -11.87 1.19
CA TYR A 54 7.99 -12.29 0.37
C TYR A 54 6.80 -11.37 0.53
N TYR A 55 6.49 -10.95 1.76
CA TYR A 55 5.41 -10.00 2.02
C TYR A 55 5.62 -8.67 1.31
N LYS A 56 6.83 -8.10 1.42
CA LYS A 56 7.18 -6.85 0.73
C LYS A 56 7.05 -6.97 -0.78
N LYS A 57 7.56 -8.04 -1.36
CA LYS A 57 7.47 -8.30 -2.80
C LYS A 57 6.02 -8.43 -3.27
N SER A 58 5.18 -9.12 -2.50
CA SER A 58 3.74 -9.25 -2.79
C SER A 58 3.03 -7.91 -2.73
N GLN A 59 3.35 -7.07 -1.73
CA GLN A 59 2.83 -5.70 -1.66
C GLN A 59 3.22 -4.86 -2.88
N ASP A 60 4.49 -4.91 -3.29
CA ASP A 60 4.96 -4.12 -4.43
C ASP A 60 4.23 -4.52 -5.73
N ILE A 61 4.03 -5.82 -5.97
CA ILE A 61 3.25 -6.31 -7.12
C ILE A 61 1.79 -5.82 -7.07
N LEU A 62 1.15 -5.84 -5.89
CA LEU A 62 -0.22 -5.36 -5.73
C LEU A 62 -0.32 -3.84 -5.98
N TYR A 63 0.64 -3.06 -5.49
CA TYR A 63 0.70 -1.63 -5.76
C TYR A 63 0.86 -1.33 -7.25
N GLU A 64 1.79 -1.99 -7.92
CA GLU A 64 2.02 -1.79 -9.36
C GLU A 64 0.75 -2.10 -10.17
N LYS A 65 0.08 -3.21 -9.89
CA LYS A 65 -1.20 -3.56 -10.55
C LYS A 65 -2.29 -2.53 -10.29
N SER A 66 -2.44 -2.09 -9.04
CA SER A 66 -3.47 -1.11 -8.67
C SER A 66 -3.21 0.26 -9.30
N ILE A 67 -1.95 0.71 -9.31
CA ILE A 67 -1.54 1.96 -9.97
C ILE A 67 -1.73 1.86 -11.47
N GLY A 68 -1.38 0.73 -12.09
CA GLY A 68 -1.62 0.48 -13.50
C GLY A 68 -3.09 0.59 -13.87
N ALA A 69 -3.97 -0.09 -13.16
CA ALA A 69 -5.42 -0.03 -13.37
C ALA A 69 -5.98 1.39 -13.16
N LEU A 70 -5.51 2.10 -12.14
CA LEU A 70 -5.88 3.48 -11.89
C LEU A 70 -5.43 4.41 -13.04
N LYS A 71 -4.19 4.27 -13.50
CA LYS A 71 -3.65 5.03 -14.63
C LYS A 71 -4.46 4.81 -15.90
N GLU A 72 -4.79 3.57 -16.22
CA GLU A 72 -5.63 3.23 -17.37
C GLU A 72 -7.03 3.85 -17.28
N LEU A 73 -7.66 3.77 -16.13
CA LEU A 73 -8.99 4.34 -15.90
C LEU A 73 -8.97 5.87 -16.07
N ILE A 74 -7.99 6.56 -15.45
CA ILE A 74 -7.88 8.02 -15.59
C ILE A 74 -7.57 8.41 -17.04
N ASN A 75 -6.65 7.75 -17.71
CA ASN A 75 -6.31 8.06 -19.12
C ASN A 75 -7.49 7.82 -20.05
N SER A 76 -8.26 6.76 -19.84
CA SER A 76 -9.49 6.51 -20.60
C SER A 76 -10.51 7.63 -20.40
N ALA A 77 -10.68 8.09 -19.15
CA ALA A 77 -11.56 9.21 -18.84
C ALA A 77 -11.08 10.52 -19.47
N LEU A 78 -9.80 10.84 -19.31
CA LEU A 78 -9.22 12.06 -19.90
C LEU A 78 -9.37 12.09 -21.42
N LYS A 79 -9.04 11.00 -22.10
CA LYS A 79 -9.19 10.88 -23.56
C LYS A 79 -10.63 10.98 -24.02
N PHE A 80 -11.59 10.45 -23.27
CA PHE A 80 -12.99 10.48 -23.61
C PHE A 80 -13.61 11.87 -23.38
N ILE A 81 -13.27 12.50 -22.25
CA ILE A 81 -13.88 13.76 -21.82
C ILE A 81 -13.24 14.95 -22.53
N PHE A 82 -11.91 14.97 -22.58
CA PHE A 82 -11.13 16.02 -23.24
C PHE A 82 -10.69 15.56 -24.65
N TYR A 83 -11.66 15.25 -25.49
CA TYR A 83 -11.48 14.64 -26.82
C TYR A 83 -10.63 15.48 -27.79
N ASP A 84 -10.51 16.79 -27.54
CA ASP A 84 -9.72 17.75 -28.30
C ASP A 84 -8.31 17.98 -27.70
N LYS A 85 -7.94 17.25 -26.66
CA LYS A 85 -6.67 17.33 -25.95
C LYS A 85 -6.03 15.96 -25.81
N ASN A 86 -4.72 15.93 -25.75
CA ASN A 86 -3.95 14.71 -25.63
C ASN A 86 -3.23 14.67 -24.27
N TYR A 87 -3.99 14.38 -23.23
CA TYR A 87 -3.50 14.34 -21.85
C TYR A 87 -3.17 12.93 -21.40
N GLU A 88 -2.06 12.78 -20.68
CA GLU A 88 -1.68 11.56 -19.99
C GLU A 88 -1.45 11.82 -18.50
N ILE A 89 -2.02 10.98 -17.62
CA ILE A 89 -1.76 11.04 -16.18
C ILE A 89 -0.40 10.39 -15.85
N ILE A 90 0.37 11.05 -15.01
CA ILE A 90 1.59 10.50 -14.41
C ILE A 90 1.30 10.22 -12.94
N ILE A 91 1.57 8.99 -12.52
CA ILE A 91 1.41 8.58 -11.12
C ILE A 91 2.77 8.11 -10.62
N ASN A 92 3.33 8.85 -9.67
CA ASN A 92 4.60 8.50 -9.02
C ASN A 92 4.35 7.98 -7.61
N LEU A 93 4.95 6.85 -7.30
CA LEU A 93 4.94 6.25 -5.96
C LEU A 93 6.30 6.52 -5.31
N GLU A 94 6.31 7.31 -4.25
CA GLU A 94 7.51 7.62 -3.48
C GLU A 94 7.44 6.94 -2.11
N ASP A 95 8.51 6.25 -1.73
CA ASP A 95 8.65 5.71 -0.37
C ASP A 95 9.36 6.76 0.51
N LYS A 96 8.61 7.38 1.43
CA LYS A 96 9.16 8.34 2.39
C LYS A 96 8.98 7.77 3.80
N ARG A 97 10.08 7.36 4.42
CA ARG A 97 10.13 6.88 5.82
C ARG A 97 9.16 5.70 6.08
N GLY A 98 9.08 4.76 5.14
CA GLY A 98 8.21 3.59 5.25
C GLY A 98 6.72 3.87 4.94
N THR A 99 6.40 5.09 4.50
CA THR A 99 5.06 5.45 4.02
C THR A 99 5.10 5.67 2.52
N LYS A 100 4.25 4.94 1.79
CA LYS A 100 4.13 5.13 0.34
C LYS A 100 3.22 6.32 0.04
N ASN A 101 3.77 7.34 -0.61
CA ASN A 101 3.06 8.53 -1.03
C ASN A 101 2.82 8.51 -2.54
N LEU A 102 1.59 8.80 -2.96
CA LEU A 102 1.23 8.97 -4.35
C LEU A 102 1.27 10.45 -4.72
N SER A 103 1.97 10.76 -5.80
CA SER A 103 1.90 12.08 -6.44
C SER A 103 1.37 11.96 -7.86
N PHE A 104 0.59 12.95 -8.28
CA PHE A 104 -0.07 12.97 -9.58
C PHE A 104 0.44 14.14 -10.41
N GLY A 105 0.86 13.84 -11.62
CA GLY A 105 1.20 14.79 -12.67
C GLY A 105 0.29 14.62 -13.87
N LEU A 106 0.19 15.64 -14.70
CA LEU A 106 -0.46 15.62 -16.01
C LEU A 106 0.57 15.97 -17.05
N LYS A 107 0.69 15.15 -18.08
CA LYS A 107 1.48 15.42 -19.26
C LYS A 107 0.55 15.83 -20.40
N ASP A 108 0.83 16.98 -21.01
CA ASP A 108 0.22 17.40 -22.26
C ASP A 108 1.14 16.92 -23.39
N LEU A 109 0.66 15.97 -24.18
CA LEU A 109 1.46 15.36 -25.25
C LEU A 109 1.56 16.25 -26.48
N ASP A 110 0.63 17.21 -26.66
CA ASP A 110 0.64 18.12 -27.81
C ASP A 110 1.65 19.26 -27.61
N ASN A 111 1.83 19.69 -26.36
CA ASN A 111 2.72 20.79 -26.02
C ASN A 111 4.02 20.33 -25.30
N GLU A 112 4.20 19.03 -25.12
CA GLU A 112 5.38 18.39 -24.50
C GLU A 112 5.75 18.94 -23.10
N PHE A 113 4.78 19.37 -22.30
CA PHE A 113 5.03 19.82 -20.93
C PHE A 113 4.33 18.93 -19.88
N GLU A 114 4.94 18.88 -18.72
CA GLU A 114 4.42 18.17 -17.56
C GLU A 114 4.15 19.15 -16.43
N VAL A 115 3.02 19.00 -15.75
CA VAL A 115 2.64 19.82 -14.61
C VAL A 115 2.15 18.97 -13.45
N ASN A 116 2.37 19.45 -12.23
CA ASN A 116 1.78 18.81 -11.06
C ASN A 116 0.27 19.04 -11.06
N LEU A 117 -0.50 17.96 -10.90
CA LEU A 117 -1.96 18.01 -10.92
C LEU A 117 -2.54 18.98 -9.87
N LYS A 118 -1.90 19.08 -8.70
CA LYS A 118 -2.37 19.91 -7.60
C LYS A 118 -2.22 21.40 -7.86
N ASN A 119 -1.10 21.82 -8.46
CA ASN A 119 -0.74 23.23 -8.53
C ASN A 119 -0.64 23.79 -9.95
N GLY A 120 -0.54 22.93 -10.98
CA GLY A 120 -0.28 23.34 -12.36
C GLY A 120 -1.43 23.14 -13.32
N CYS A 121 -2.45 22.34 -12.96
CA CYS A 121 -3.58 22.05 -13.85
C CYS A 121 -4.78 22.95 -13.62
N GLY A 122 -5.57 23.14 -14.68
CA GLY A 122 -6.88 23.80 -14.59
C GLY A 122 -7.85 23.05 -13.66
N ASN A 123 -8.76 23.81 -13.04
CA ASN A 123 -9.71 23.26 -12.08
C ASN A 123 -10.62 22.18 -12.69
N GLY A 124 -11.00 22.32 -13.98
CA GLY A 124 -11.82 21.33 -14.69
C GLY A 124 -11.17 19.95 -14.79
N ILE A 125 -9.89 19.89 -15.19
CA ILE A 125 -9.13 18.64 -15.26
C ILE A 125 -9.00 18.02 -13.88
N ARG A 126 -8.70 18.84 -12.88
CA ARG A 126 -8.60 18.41 -11.47
C ARG A 126 -9.88 17.80 -10.95
N SER A 127 -11.02 18.41 -11.30
CA SER A 127 -12.34 17.91 -10.93
C SER A 127 -12.63 16.54 -11.55
N VAL A 128 -12.34 16.37 -12.83
CA VAL A 128 -12.50 15.08 -13.52
C VAL A 128 -11.64 14.02 -12.89
N VAL A 129 -10.33 14.27 -12.73
CA VAL A 129 -9.42 13.30 -12.10
C VAL A 129 -9.86 12.95 -10.69
N SER A 130 -10.31 13.93 -9.90
CA SER A 130 -10.85 13.69 -8.55
C SER A 130 -12.11 12.79 -8.56
N ALA A 131 -13.00 12.96 -9.54
CA ALA A 131 -14.16 12.07 -9.71
C ALA A 131 -13.74 10.64 -10.01
N ILE A 132 -12.79 10.47 -10.91
CA ILE A 132 -12.28 9.14 -11.30
C ILE A 132 -11.52 8.47 -10.14
N LEU A 133 -10.78 9.23 -9.34
CA LEU A 133 -10.16 8.71 -8.12
C LEU A 133 -11.21 8.20 -7.12
N ASN A 134 -12.28 8.97 -6.90
CA ASN A 134 -13.38 8.53 -6.04
C ASN A 134 -14.07 7.29 -6.62
N LEU A 135 -14.30 7.23 -7.93
CA LEU A 135 -14.83 6.07 -8.62
C LEU A 135 -13.95 4.83 -8.41
N PHE A 136 -12.65 4.97 -8.58
CA PHE A 136 -11.68 3.88 -8.36
C PHE A 136 -11.71 3.35 -6.93
N VAL A 137 -11.78 4.24 -5.94
CA VAL A 137 -11.87 3.86 -4.51
C VAL A 137 -13.17 3.10 -4.23
N ILE A 138 -14.30 3.55 -4.80
CA ILE A 138 -15.60 2.87 -4.62
C ILE A 138 -15.57 1.48 -5.26
N LEU A 139 -15.05 1.36 -6.48
CA LEU A 139 -14.87 0.07 -7.16
C LEU A 139 -13.97 -0.90 -6.39
N SER A 140 -12.92 -0.37 -5.73
CA SER A 140 -11.99 -1.16 -4.93
C SER A 140 -12.58 -1.65 -3.61
N LYS A 141 -13.69 -1.06 -3.15
CA LYS A 141 -14.37 -1.40 -1.88
C LYS A 141 -15.64 -2.21 -2.06
N ASP A 142 -15.90 -2.74 -3.27
CA ASP A 142 -17.16 -3.43 -3.61
C ASP A 142 -18.42 -2.60 -3.25
N SER A 143 -18.26 -1.27 -3.22
CA SER A 143 -19.39 -0.35 -3.03
C SER A 143 -19.99 0.01 -4.39
N ASN A 144 -21.30 0.18 -4.44
CA ASN A 144 -22.01 0.49 -5.68
C ASN A 144 -22.64 1.89 -5.69
N ILE A 145 -22.30 2.75 -4.72
CA ILE A 145 -22.83 4.12 -4.65
C ILE A 145 -21.67 5.10 -4.61
N LEU A 146 -21.67 6.05 -5.56
CA LEU A 146 -20.75 7.17 -5.64
C LEU A 146 -21.52 8.48 -5.46
N ILE A 147 -21.11 9.30 -4.51
CA ILE A 147 -21.69 10.64 -4.30
C ILE A 147 -20.66 11.67 -4.76
N LEU A 148 -21.08 12.54 -5.66
CA LEU A 148 -20.29 13.63 -6.22
C LEU A 148 -20.89 14.97 -5.81
N ASP A 149 -20.16 15.75 -5.02
CA ASP A 149 -20.61 17.02 -4.47
C ASP A 149 -19.91 18.20 -5.15
N GLU A 150 -20.66 19.09 -5.77
CA GLU A 150 -20.37 20.42 -6.35
C GLU A 150 -19.03 20.68 -7.08
N LYS A 151 -18.14 19.69 -7.17
CA LYS A 151 -16.77 19.88 -7.66
C LYS A 151 -16.65 20.13 -9.17
N TYR A 152 -17.78 20.06 -9.92
CA TYR A 152 -17.75 20.03 -11.39
C TYR A 152 -18.14 21.36 -12.06
N SER A 153 -18.50 22.37 -11.29
CA SER A 153 -18.84 23.73 -11.77
C SER A 153 -17.67 24.40 -12.55
N TYR A 154 -16.45 23.92 -12.34
CA TYR A 154 -15.25 24.39 -13.05
C TYR A 154 -15.05 23.74 -14.42
N LEU A 155 -15.90 22.78 -14.80
CA LEU A 155 -15.80 22.13 -16.11
C LEU A 155 -16.43 23.04 -17.17
N SER A 156 -15.67 23.22 -18.29
CA SER A 156 -16.20 23.95 -19.44
C SER A 156 -17.43 23.26 -20.01
N SER A 157 -18.36 24.04 -20.56
CA SER A 157 -19.62 23.54 -21.13
C SER A 157 -19.40 22.41 -22.14
N ASP A 158 -18.34 22.47 -22.92
CA ASP A 158 -18.01 21.50 -23.98
C ASP A 158 -17.67 20.10 -23.42
N TYR A 159 -17.17 20.03 -22.18
CA TYR A 159 -16.78 18.77 -21.55
C TYR A 159 -17.81 18.20 -20.58
N ILE A 160 -18.87 18.94 -20.26
CA ILE A 160 -19.92 18.48 -19.35
C ILE A 160 -20.62 17.24 -19.92
N GLU A 161 -21.02 17.29 -21.18
CA GLU A 161 -21.72 16.18 -21.82
C GLU A 161 -20.86 14.91 -21.93
N PRO A 162 -19.62 14.97 -22.45
CA PRO A 162 -18.72 13.82 -22.43
C PRO A 162 -18.49 13.25 -21.03
N PHE A 163 -18.37 14.12 -20.01
CA PHE A 163 -18.20 13.69 -18.62
C PHE A 163 -19.41 12.86 -18.12
N PHE A 164 -20.63 13.31 -18.37
CA PHE A 164 -21.82 12.56 -18.00
C PHE A 164 -21.98 11.25 -18.76
N ILE A 165 -21.68 11.25 -20.06
CA ILE A 165 -21.70 10.03 -20.86
C ILE A 165 -20.69 9.02 -20.31
N PHE A 166 -19.49 9.47 -19.94
CA PHE A 166 -18.49 8.60 -19.31
C PHE A 166 -19.00 8.00 -18.00
N LEU A 167 -19.56 8.83 -17.10
CA LEU A 167 -20.13 8.37 -15.82
C LEU A 167 -21.29 7.40 -16.05
N SER A 168 -22.17 7.66 -17.01
CA SER A 168 -23.30 6.77 -17.35
C SER A 168 -22.81 5.40 -17.84
N LYS A 169 -21.78 5.36 -18.66
CA LYS A 169 -21.13 4.10 -19.06
C LYS A 169 -20.62 3.32 -17.84
N MET A 170 -19.95 4.01 -16.93
CA MET A 170 -19.46 3.37 -15.69
C MET A 170 -20.60 2.84 -14.83
N CYS A 171 -21.73 3.54 -14.75
CA CYS A 171 -22.93 3.07 -14.05
C CYS A 171 -23.42 1.73 -14.62
N ILE A 172 -23.52 1.63 -15.95
CA ILE A 172 -24.02 0.42 -16.63
C ILE A 172 -23.01 -0.72 -16.52
N GLU A 173 -21.74 -0.46 -16.85
CA GLU A 173 -20.71 -1.49 -16.92
C GLU A 173 -20.33 -2.07 -15.56
N ARG A 174 -20.45 -1.26 -14.50
CA ARG A 174 -20.01 -1.61 -13.14
C ARG A 174 -21.15 -1.74 -12.13
N ASN A 175 -22.41 -1.66 -12.60
CA ASN A 175 -23.61 -1.69 -11.73
C ASN A 175 -23.52 -0.66 -10.59
N LEU A 176 -23.13 0.58 -10.93
CA LEU A 176 -22.95 1.69 -9.98
C LEU A 176 -24.17 2.61 -10.00
N ARG A 177 -24.42 3.25 -8.86
CA ARG A 177 -25.35 4.38 -8.71
C ARG A 177 -24.55 5.61 -8.40
N ILE A 178 -24.72 6.68 -9.21
CA ILE A 178 -24.03 7.95 -9.01
C ILE A 178 -25.05 9.00 -8.62
N VAL A 179 -24.84 9.64 -7.47
CA VAL A 179 -25.63 10.76 -6.98
C VAL A 179 -24.79 12.02 -7.13
N ILE A 180 -25.30 13.01 -7.88
CA ILE A 180 -24.60 14.27 -8.10
C ILE A 180 -25.39 15.37 -7.39
N ILE A 181 -24.72 16.09 -6.48
CA ILE A 181 -25.24 17.27 -5.80
C ILE A 181 -24.64 18.49 -6.49
N THR A 182 -25.48 19.36 -7.04
CA THR A 182 -25.03 20.55 -7.78
C THR A 182 -26.03 21.69 -7.74
N HIS A 183 -25.52 22.91 -7.70
CA HIS A 183 -26.31 24.15 -7.91
C HIS A 183 -26.21 24.67 -9.35
N ASP A 184 -25.38 24.05 -10.19
CA ASP A 184 -25.17 24.48 -11.55
C ASP A 184 -26.32 24.01 -12.44
N PRO A 185 -27.13 24.96 -13.05
CA PRO A 185 -28.28 24.62 -13.87
C PRO A 185 -27.90 23.77 -15.10
N ARG A 186 -26.66 23.84 -15.55
CA ARG A 186 -26.17 23.02 -16.68
C ARG A 186 -26.22 21.50 -16.39
N PHE A 187 -26.36 21.12 -15.13
CA PHE A 187 -26.44 19.74 -14.66
C PHE A 187 -27.87 19.29 -14.32
N ILE A 188 -28.84 20.24 -14.15
CA ILE A 188 -30.20 19.93 -13.65
C ILE A 188 -31.10 19.39 -14.75
N ASP A 189 -30.88 19.78 -16.00
CA ASP A 189 -31.81 19.52 -17.13
C ASP A 189 -31.58 18.14 -17.81
N ARG A 190 -30.70 17.31 -17.27
CA ARG A 190 -30.42 16.01 -17.82
C ARG A 190 -31.12 14.91 -17.04
N LYS A 191 -32.22 14.41 -17.64
CA LYS A 191 -32.99 13.29 -17.12
C LYS A 191 -32.08 12.14 -16.71
N SER A 192 -32.24 11.66 -15.49
CA SER A 192 -31.65 10.43 -15.01
C SER A 192 -31.82 9.31 -16.03
N VAL A 193 -30.72 8.79 -16.55
CA VAL A 193 -30.73 7.51 -17.26
C VAL A 193 -30.87 6.45 -16.16
N VAL A 194 -32.06 5.88 -16.05
CA VAL A 194 -32.35 4.72 -15.19
C VAL A 194 -31.94 3.47 -15.93
#